data_50d658f75639cf7e7d1dd2c99b99fc26
#
_entry.id   50d658f75639cf7e7d1dd2c99b99fc26
#
_cell.length_a   1.000
_cell.length_b   1.000
_cell.length_c   1.000
_cell.angle_alpha   90.00
_cell.angle_beta   90.00
_cell.angle_gamma   90.00
#
_symmetry.space_group_name_H-M   'P 1'
#
loop_
_entity.id
_entity.type
_entity.pdbx_description
1 polymer ?
#
loop_
_entity_poly.entity_id
_entity_poly.type
_entity_poly.pdbx_seq_one_letter_code
_entity_poly.pdbx_strand_id
1 'polypeptide(L)'
;MAETKVGRVTQYFSKAGVAAVEVTDGPLGVGDTVHIKGHTTDFTQTVESLQIEHAAVQRADPGQVIGLRVKDRVREHDVVYKVTPDA
;
A
#
# COMPACT_ATOMS: atom_id res chain seq x y z
N MET A 1 -15.00 11.77 0.29
CA MET A 1 -13.77 10.98 0.54
C MET A 1 -12.59 11.63 -0.14
N ALA A 2 -11.47 11.65 0.53
CA ALA A 2 -10.24 12.22 -0.01
C ALA A 2 -9.22 11.11 -0.20
N GLU A 3 -8.42 11.23 -1.26
CA GLU A 3 -7.33 10.31 -1.52
C GLU A 3 -6.03 11.09 -1.54
N THR A 4 -5.06 10.59 -0.80
CA THR A 4 -3.74 11.20 -0.72
C THR A 4 -2.71 10.15 -1.12
N LYS A 5 -1.84 10.48 -2.05
CA LYS A 5 -0.77 9.58 -2.44
C LYS A 5 0.11 9.32 -1.23
N VAL A 6 0.37 8.05 -0.93
CA VAL A 6 1.25 7.67 0.18
C VAL A 6 2.45 6.87 -0.29
N GLY A 7 2.38 6.26 -1.45
CA GLY A 7 3.50 5.46 -1.94
C GLY A 7 3.27 4.92 -3.34
N ARG A 8 4.17 4.04 -3.74
CA ARG A 8 4.08 3.37 -5.04
C ARG A 8 4.55 1.93 -4.90
N VAL A 9 4.02 1.07 -5.76
CA VAL A 9 4.42 -0.33 -5.82
C VAL A 9 5.76 -0.43 -6.53
N THR A 10 6.73 -1.07 -5.90
CA THR A 10 8.05 -1.29 -6.49
C THR A 10 8.20 -2.72 -7.01
N GLN A 11 7.45 -3.66 -6.43
CA GLN A 11 7.51 -5.06 -6.84
C GLN A 11 6.26 -5.80 -6.36
N TYR A 12 5.87 -6.85 -7.08
CA TYR A 12 4.76 -7.70 -6.70
C TYR A 12 5.22 -9.15 -6.61
N PHE A 13 4.94 -9.79 -5.49
CA PHE A 13 5.26 -11.20 -5.25
C PHE A 13 3.97 -12.02 -5.35
N SER A 14 3.71 -12.54 -6.54
CA SER A 14 2.43 -13.19 -6.84
C SER A 14 2.15 -14.42 -5.97
N LYS A 15 3.17 -15.20 -5.65
CA LYS A 15 3.00 -16.40 -4.83
C LYS A 15 2.58 -16.08 -3.40
N ALA A 16 3.10 -14.99 -2.87
CA ALA A 16 2.79 -14.57 -1.51
C ALA A 16 1.58 -13.64 -1.44
N GLY A 17 1.16 -13.08 -2.56
CA GLY A 17 0.10 -12.07 -2.57
C GLY A 17 0.51 -10.78 -1.87
N VAL A 18 1.78 -10.41 -1.99
CA VAL A 18 2.35 -9.27 -1.29
C VAL A 18 2.98 -8.31 -2.28
N ALA A 19 2.73 -7.04 -2.11
CA ALA A 19 3.36 -5.97 -2.88
C ALA A 19 4.43 -5.29 -2.03
N ALA A 20 5.57 -5.03 -2.63
CA ALA A 20 6.56 -4.14 -2.02
C ALA A 20 6.16 -2.72 -2.39
N VAL A 21 5.96 -1.88 -1.38
CA VAL A 21 5.52 -0.51 -1.55
C VAL A 21 6.53 0.43 -0.91
N GLU A 22 7.03 1.36 -1.70
CA GLU A 22 7.85 2.44 -1.16
C GLU A 22 6.93 3.53 -0.66
N VAL A 23 7.01 3.83 0.64
CA VAL A 23 6.23 4.90 1.24
C VAL A 23 6.93 6.22 0.94
N THR A 24 6.26 7.11 0.23
CA THR A 24 6.84 8.38 -0.21
C THR A 24 6.28 9.57 0.55
N ASP A 25 4.98 9.59 0.75
CA ASP A 25 4.29 10.74 1.35
C ASP A 25 3.47 10.36 2.58
N GLY A 26 3.55 9.09 3.02
CA GLY A 26 2.74 8.56 4.11
C GLY A 26 2.63 9.46 5.33
N PRO A 27 2.25 8.95 6.50
CA PRO A 27 2.36 7.55 6.92
C PRO A 27 1.24 6.64 6.43
N LEU A 28 1.49 5.35 6.56
CA LEU A 28 0.50 4.32 6.27
C LEU A 28 0.46 3.36 7.45
N GLY A 29 -0.73 2.99 7.90
CA GLY A 29 -0.88 2.14 9.06
C GLY A 29 -1.89 1.03 8.86
N VAL A 30 -1.80 0.02 9.70
CA VAL A 30 -2.78 -1.06 9.74
C VAL A 30 -4.14 -0.46 10.11
N GLY A 31 -5.17 -0.86 9.37
CA GLY A 31 -6.51 -0.31 9.53
C GLY A 31 -6.85 0.80 8.55
N ASP A 32 -5.85 1.37 7.90
CA ASP A 32 -6.09 2.38 6.86
C ASP A 32 -6.72 1.72 5.63
N THR A 33 -7.49 2.50 4.89
CA THR A 33 -8.02 2.07 3.60
C THR A 33 -7.12 2.64 2.52
N VAL A 34 -6.71 1.79 1.58
CA VAL A 34 -5.86 2.19 0.46
C VAL A 34 -6.54 1.90 -0.86
N HIS A 35 -6.28 2.78 -1.82
CA HIS A 35 -6.71 2.62 -3.21
C HIS A 35 -5.45 2.48 -4.06
N ILE A 36 -5.29 1.34 -4.69
CA ILE A 36 -4.12 1.07 -5.53
C ILE A 36 -4.57 1.24 -6.98
N LYS A 37 -3.93 2.17 -7.67
CA LYS A 37 -4.33 2.53 -9.01
C LYS A 37 -3.12 2.61 -9.94
N GLY A 38 -3.25 2.01 -11.10
CA GLY A 38 -2.25 2.03 -12.13
C GLY A 38 -2.91 1.86 -13.48
N HIS A 39 -2.11 1.56 -14.50
CA HIS A 39 -2.61 1.44 -15.87
C HIS A 39 -3.67 0.34 -15.99
N THR A 40 -3.46 -0.79 -15.31
CA THR A 40 -4.40 -1.92 -15.35
C THR A 40 -4.87 -2.31 -13.94
N THR A 41 -4.55 -1.51 -12.94
CA THR A 41 -4.85 -1.80 -11.53
C THR A 41 -5.77 -0.72 -10.99
N ASP A 42 -6.86 -1.11 -10.36
CA ASP A 42 -7.76 -0.17 -9.72
C ASP A 42 -8.63 -0.92 -8.71
N PHE A 43 -8.22 -0.90 -7.45
CA PHE A 43 -9.02 -1.51 -6.39
C PHE A 43 -8.72 -0.85 -5.05
N THR A 44 -9.65 -1.02 -4.12
CA THR A 44 -9.57 -0.47 -2.77
C THR A 44 -9.60 -1.61 -1.77
N GLN A 45 -8.79 -1.51 -0.73
CA GLN A 45 -8.80 -2.50 0.35
C GLN A 45 -8.37 -1.86 1.67
N THR A 46 -8.66 -2.56 2.76
CA THR A 46 -8.16 -2.20 4.08
C THR A 46 -6.78 -2.83 4.27
N VAL A 47 -5.85 -2.09 4.88
CA VAL A 47 -4.54 -2.61 5.23
C VAL A 47 -4.69 -3.53 6.43
N GLU A 48 -4.51 -4.83 6.23
CA GLU A 48 -4.63 -5.81 7.30
C GLU A 48 -3.29 -6.07 7.98
N SER A 49 -2.20 -5.96 7.25
CA SER A 49 -0.87 -6.19 7.79
C SER A 49 0.18 -5.43 7.00
N LEU A 50 1.21 -5.01 7.69
CA LEU A 50 2.39 -4.37 7.11
C LEU A 50 3.63 -5.07 7.63
N GLN A 51 4.66 -5.17 6.79
CA GLN A 51 5.93 -5.74 7.19
C GLN A 51 7.06 -4.84 6.71
N ILE A 52 8.10 -4.73 7.55
CA ILE A 52 9.36 -4.09 7.18
C ILE A 52 10.45 -5.11 7.50
N GLU A 53 11.24 -5.50 6.49
CA GLU A 53 12.27 -6.51 6.63
C GLU A 53 11.76 -7.79 7.30
N HIS A 54 10.60 -8.25 6.84
CA HIS A 54 9.91 -9.46 7.32
C HIS A 54 9.39 -9.36 8.77
N ALA A 55 9.47 -8.20 9.38
CA ALA A 55 8.93 -7.99 10.72
C ALA A 55 7.60 -7.24 10.62
N ALA A 56 6.58 -7.73 11.33
CA ALA A 56 5.28 -7.10 11.35
C ALA A 56 5.36 -5.75 12.05
N VAL A 57 4.79 -4.71 11.43
CA VAL A 57 4.73 -3.37 12.01
C VAL A 57 3.31 -2.85 11.92
N GLN A 58 3.00 -1.86 12.75
CA GLN A 58 1.68 -1.23 12.76
C GLN A 58 1.63 0.00 11.88
N ARG A 59 2.76 0.58 11.58
CA ARG A 59 2.84 1.84 10.84
C ARG A 59 4.14 1.92 10.05
N ALA A 60 4.06 2.57 8.90
CA ALA A 60 5.22 2.86 8.06
C ALA A 60 5.28 4.35 7.80
N ASP A 61 6.49 4.90 7.84
CA ASP A 61 6.75 6.31 7.61
C ASP A 61 7.39 6.54 6.24
N PRO A 62 7.37 7.77 5.71
CA PRO A 62 8.02 8.07 4.44
C PRO A 62 9.49 7.64 4.43
N GLY A 63 9.92 7.10 3.31
CA GLY A 63 11.28 6.60 3.13
C GLY A 63 11.44 5.12 3.42
N GLN A 64 10.41 4.46 3.94
CA GLN A 64 10.46 3.03 4.21
C GLN A 64 9.85 2.23 3.07
N VAL A 65 10.36 1.02 2.85
CA VAL A 65 9.79 0.06 1.91
C VAL A 65 9.10 -1.02 2.72
N ILE A 66 7.83 -1.24 2.44
CA ILE A 66 7.00 -2.17 3.21
C ILE A 66 6.51 -3.31 2.33
N GLY A 67 6.17 -4.42 2.98
CA GLY A 67 5.39 -5.49 2.37
C GLY A 67 3.93 -5.29 2.74
N LEU A 68 3.08 -5.15 1.73
CA LEU A 68 1.65 -4.96 1.90
C LEU A 68 0.92 -6.14 1.26
N ARG A 69 0.14 -6.85 2.07
CA ARG A 69 -0.68 -7.91 1.53
C ARG A 69 -1.81 -7.31 0.70
N VAL A 70 -1.93 -7.76 -0.54
CA VAL A 70 -2.94 -7.24 -1.47
C VAL A 70 -3.91 -8.33 -1.87
N LYS A 71 -5.18 -7.96 -2.07
CA LYS A 71 -6.21 -8.91 -2.45
C LYS A 71 -6.24 -9.19 -3.95
N ASP A 72 -5.66 -8.30 -4.74
CA ASP A 72 -5.61 -8.41 -6.20
C ASP A 72 -4.21 -8.17 -6.71
N ARG A 73 -3.97 -8.54 -7.97
CA ARG A 73 -2.69 -8.33 -8.59
C ARG A 73 -2.38 -6.84 -8.73
N VAL A 74 -1.14 -6.47 -8.42
CA VAL A 74 -0.62 -5.12 -8.66
C VAL A 74 0.62 -5.20 -9.55
N ARG A 75 1.06 -4.07 -10.08
CA ARG A 75 2.22 -3.99 -10.95
C ARG A 75 3.18 -2.92 -10.45
N GLU A 76 4.44 -3.02 -10.86
CA GLU A 76 5.41 -1.97 -10.58
C GLU A 76 4.90 -0.64 -11.09
N HIS A 77 5.18 0.41 -10.35
CA HIS A 77 4.78 1.80 -10.62
C HIS A 77 3.31 2.11 -10.35
N ASP A 78 2.51 1.15 -9.91
CA ASP A 78 1.16 1.46 -9.45
C ASP A 78 1.27 2.39 -8.24
N VAL A 79 0.32 3.30 -8.13
CA VAL A 79 0.32 4.31 -7.06
C VAL A 79 -0.62 3.86 -5.95
N VAL A 80 -0.17 4.05 -4.71
CA VAL A 80 -0.96 3.72 -3.53
C VAL A 80 -1.46 5.02 -2.91
N TYR A 81 -2.77 5.13 -2.81
CA TYR A 81 -3.43 6.27 -2.17
C TYR A 81 -4.04 5.84 -0.84
N LYS A 82 -3.97 6.71 0.14
CA LYS A 82 -4.70 6.54 1.39
C LYS A 82 -6.05 7.21 1.23
N VAL A 83 -7.11 6.47 1.49
CA VAL A 83 -8.48 6.97 1.41
C VAL A 83 -8.91 7.39 2.80
N THR A 84 -9.27 8.66 2.95
CA THR A 84 -9.79 9.18 4.22
C THR A 84 -11.23 9.58 4.02
N PRO A 85 -12.13 9.22 4.96
CA PRO A 85 -13.52 9.66 4.86
C PRO A 85 -13.61 11.17 5.08
N ASP A 86 -14.58 11.79 4.46
CA ASP A 86 -14.87 13.20 4.71
C ASP A 86 -15.42 13.32 6.13
N ALA A 87 -14.95 14.32 6.83
CA ALA A 87 -15.40 14.58 8.19
C ALA A 87 -16.82 15.13 8.20
#